data_f64863e13d92c8ba199dfe34a5fbc8cf
#
_entry.id   f64863e13d92c8ba199dfe34a5fbc8cf
#
_cell.length_a   1.000
_cell.length_b   1.000
_cell.length_c   1.000
_cell.angle_alpha   90.00
_cell.angle_beta   90.00
_cell.angle_gamma   90.00
#
_symmetry.space_group_name_H-M   'P 1'
#
loop_
_entity.id
_entity.type
_entity.pdbx_description
1 polymer ?
#
loop_
_entity_poly.entity_id
_entity_poly.type
_entity_poly.pdbx_seq_one_letter_code
_entity_poly.pdbx_strand_id
1 'polypeptide(L)'
;MFSFSFRENAWLYIIATFVVLWILVWLYRDSLEIDNVANKYVFVTGCDSGFGNLLCRKLDRKGFRVLAGCLTEKGADDLKRVTGPSLKTVLLDVTSQDSIQKAMEWTKQEVGEKGLWGIVNNAGRSLPMGPSEWMKVEDFHSTLKVNMNGVIAMTMTFLPLIRKAQGRIVNVASVLGRVAANGGGYCISKFAVESFSDCLRRDINYFGVNVCIIEPGFFKTAVTSLDPLERELHRLRTLRDSMIISRGIV
;
A
#
# COMPACT_ATOMS: atom_id res chain seq x y z
N MET A 1 59.08 8.21 13.50
CA MET A 1 58.43 8.61 14.74
C MET A 1 57.05 9.19 14.37
N PHE A 2 56.06 8.34 14.16
CA PHE A 2 54.68 8.77 13.86
C PHE A 2 53.89 8.74 15.17
N SER A 3 53.93 9.83 15.90
CA SER A 3 52.98 10.07 16.97
C SER A 3 51.66 10.54 16.33
N PHE A 4 50.83 9.59 15.99
CA PHE A 4 49.44 9.91 15.60
C PHE A 4 48.74 10.43 16.85
N SER A 5 48.46 11.72 16.88
CA SER A 5 47.76 12.37 17.97
C SER A 5 46.34 11.77 18.08
N PHE A 6 46.19 10.84 19.03
CA PHE A 6 44.93 10.16 19.33
C PHE A 6 43.84 11.17 19.72
N ARG A 7 44.20 12.36 20.16
CA ARG A 7 43.29 13.44 20.55
C ARG A 7 42.66 14.19 19.38
N GLU A 8 43.43 14.40 18.32
CA GLU A 8 42.94 15.20 17.17
C GLU A 8 41.90 14.48 16.32
N ASN A 9 41.88 13.15 16.35
CA ASN A 9 40.94 12.33 15.56
C ASN A 9 39.91 11.55 16.40
N ALA A 10 39.79 11.83 17.70
CA ALA A 10 38.86 11.14 18.59
C ALA A 10 37.41 11.17 18.09
N TRP A 11 36.99 12.26 17.48
CA TRP A 11 35.67 12.40 16.89
C TRP A 11 35.41 11.44 15.69
N LEU A 12 36.47 11.13 14.93
CA LEU A 12 36.35 10.15 13.82
C LEU A 12 36.09 8.73 14.37
N TYR A 13 36.80 8.36 15.47
CA TYR A 13 36.55 7.06 16.10
C TYR A 13 35.17 6.98 16.72
N ILE A 14 34.69 8.08 17.32
CA ILE A 14 33.29 8.15 17.82
C ILE A 14 32.29 7.94 16.69
N ILE A 15 32.42 8.67 15.57
CA ILE A 15 31.54 8.51 14.42
C ILE A 15 31.63 7.09 13.88
N ALA A 16 32.82 6.54 13.67
CA ALA A 16 33.00 5.17 13.18
C ALA A 16 32.34 4.15 14.12
N THR A 17 32.45 4.33 15.43
CA THR A 17 31.80 3.47 16.42
C THR A 17 30.26 3.53 16.27
N PHE A 18 29.70 4.74 16.16
CA PHE A 18 28.25 4.90 15.96
C PHE A 18 27.78 4.28 14.65
N VAL A 19 28.53 4.42 13.56
CA VAL A 19 28.22 3.79 12.26
C VAL A 19 28.26 2.28 12.37
N VAL A 20 29.29 1.71 13.01
CA VAL A 20 29.39 0.25 13.21
C VAL A 20 28.25 -0.26 14.08
N LEU A 21 27.95 0.39 15.19
CA LEU A 21 26.82 0.03 16.05
C LEU A 21 25.49 0.12 15.29
N TRP A 22 25.29 1.15 14.49
CA TRP A 22 24.10 1.31 13.65
C TRP A 22 23.97 0.17 12.63
N ILE A 23 25.08 -0.20 11.95
CA ILE A 23 25.12 -1.34 11.02
C ILE A 23 24.81 -2.65 11.75
N LEU A 24 25.40 -2.89 12.92
CA LEU A 24 25.14 -4.11 13.70
C LEU A 24 23.68 -4.20 14.15
N VAL A 25 23.10 -3.12 14.62
CA VAL A 25 21.68 -3.04 14.97
C VAL A 25 20.80 -3.27 13.74
N TRP A 26 21.17 -2.68 12.60
CA TRP A 26 20.46 -2.87 11.34
C TRP A 26 20.48 -4.35 10.90
N LEU A 27 21.67 -4.98 10.88
CA LEU A 27 21.84 -6.40 10.54
C LEU A 27 21.07 -7.31 11.49
N TYR A 28 21.12 -7.03 12.80
CA TYR A 28 20.36 -7.77 13.79
C TYR A 28 18.86 -7.67 13.55
N ARG A 29 18.33 -6.46 13.30
CA ARG A 29 16.92 -6.25 13.01
C ARG A 29 16.48 -6.91 11.71
N ASP A 30 17.36 -6.93 10.70
CA ASP A 30 17.08 -7.59 9.40
C ASP A 30 17.09 -9.13 9.52
N SER A 31 17.82 -9.69 10.48
CA SER A 31 17.84 -11.12 10.77
C SER A 31 16.63 -11.63 11.57
N LEU A 32 15.82 -10.72 12.14
CA LEU A 32 14.65 -11.10 12.92
C LEU A 32 13.56 -11.68 12.01
N GLU A 33 13.23 -12.93 12.22
CA GLU A 33 12.12 -13.59 11.55
C GLU A 33 10.84 -13.56 12.40
N ILE A 34 9.72 -13.69 11.71
CA ILE A 34 8.41 -13.70 12.37
C ILE A 34 8.10 -15.12 12.78
N ASP A 35 8.00 -15.36 14.07
CA ASP A 35 7.65 -16.67 14.61
C ASP A 35 6.19 -17.04 14.35
N ASN A 36 5.92 -18.35 14.28
CA ASN A 36 4.58 -18.92 14.25
C ASN A 36 3.67 -18.35 13.13
N VAL A 37 4.23 -18.22 11.93
CA VAL A 37 3.53 -17.63 10.77
C VAL A 37 2.26 -18.41 10.38
N ALA A 38 2.20 -19.73 10.64
CA ALA A 38 1.04 -20.57 10.34
C ALA A 38 -0.23 -20.19 11.14
N ASN A 39 -0.07 -19.43 12.22
CA ASN A 39 -1.17 -18.90 13.03
C ASN A 39 -1.49 -17.43 12.73
N LYS A 40 -0.80 -16.80 11.79
CA LYS A 40 -0.95 -15.39 11.48
C LYS A 40 -1.77 -15.20 10.20
N TYR A 41 -2.90 -14.51 10.34
CA TYR A 41 -3.76 -14.13 9.23
C TYR A 41 -3.36 -12.78 8.67
N VAL A 42 -3.19 -12.71 7.34
CA VAL A 42 -2.87 -11.47 6.62
C VAL A 42 -3.92 -11.22 5.55
N PHE A 43 -4.60 -10.08 5.62
CA PHE A 43 -5.52 -9.62 4.59
C PHE A 43 -4.78 -8.71 3.61
N VAL A 44 -4.95 -8.93 2.31
CA VAL A 44 -4.33 -8.10 1.26
C VAL A 44 -5.43 -7.63 0.32
N THR A 45 -5.46 -6.33 -0.02
CA THR A 45 -6.41 -5.77 -0.98
C THR A 45 -5.80 -5.64 -2.38
N GLY A 46 -6.62 -5.77 -3.44
CA GLY A 46 -6.18 -5.62 -4.83
C GLY A 46 -5.27 -6.76 -5.30
N CYS A 47 -5.73 -8.00 -5.10
CA CYS A 47 -4.94 -9.21 -5.35
C CYS A 47 -5.10 -9.78 -6.76
N ASP A 48 -5.87 -9.15 -7.63
CA ASP A 48 -6.10 -9.60 -9.01
C ASP A 48 -4.80 -9.66 -9.83
N SER A 49 -3.88 -8.73 -9.58
CA SER A 49 -2.61 -8.62 -10.33
C SER A 49 -1.54 -7.85 -9.55
N GLY A 50 -0.37 -7.67 -10.14
CA GLY A 50 0.70 -6.80 -9.63
C GLY A 50 1.21 -7.19 -8.25
N PHE A 51 1.50 -6.19 -7.40
CA PHE A 51 2.10 -6.40 -6.09
C PHE A 51 1.22 -7.23 -5.15
N GLY A 52 -0.11 -7.00 -5.13
CA GLY A 52 -1.02 -7.75 -4.28
C GLY A 52 -1.00 -9.25 -4.58
N ASN A 53 -1.07 -9.62 -5.86
CA ASN A 53 -1.00 -11.01 -6.30
C ASN A 53 0.34 -11.66 -5.92
N LEU A 54 1.46 -10.99 -6.24
CA LEU A 54 2.80 -11.48 -5.93
C LEU A 54 3.01 -11.64 -4.42
N LEU A 55 2.53 -10.68 -3.63
CA LEU A 55 2.61 -10.72 -2.17
C LEU A 55 1.82 -11.89 -1.60
N CYS A 56 0.59 -12.09 -2.05
CA CYS A 56 -0.25 -13.21 -1.62
C CYS A 56 0.44 -14.56 -1.86
N ARG A 57 0.99 -14.76 -3.05
CA ARG A 57 1.75 -15.98 -3.41
C ARG A 57 3.02 -16.14 -2.57
N LYS A 58 3.69 -15.04 -2.22
CA LYS A 58 4.90 -15.08 -1.37
C LYS A 58 4.56 -15.40 0.09
N LEU A 59 3.49 -14.80 0.62
CA LEU A 59 3.01 -15.06 1.98
C LEU A 59 2.50 -16.50 2.14
N ASP A 60 1.74 -17.00 1.16
CA ASP A 60 1.27 -18.39 1.13
C ASP A 60 2.44 -19.38 1.17
N ARG A 61 3.46 -19.17 0.33
CA ARG A 61 4.70 -19.99 0.34
C ARG A 61 5.48 -19.91 1.65
N LYS A 62 5.38 -18.80 2.38
CA LYS A 62 5.98 -18.63 3.71
C LYS A 62 5.14 -19.25 4.82
N GLY A 63 3.98 -19.82 4.51
CA GLY A 63 3.10 -20.50 5.46
C GLY A 63 2.15 -19.61 6.23
N PHE A 64 1.95 -18.34 5.82
CA PHE A 64 0.91 -17.49 6.40
C PHE A 64 -0.49 -17.92 5.94
N ARG A 65 -1.50 -17.61 6.75
CA ARG A 65 -2.90 -17.69 6.34
C ARG A 65 -3.29 -16.41 5.61
N VAL A 66 -3.44 -16.51 4.29
CA VAL A 66 -3.66 -15.34 3.44
C VAL A 66 -5.14 -15.18 3.12
N LEU A 67 -5.67 -13.98 3.35
CA LEU A 67 -7.02 -13.57 2.98
C LEU A 67 -6.89 -12.51 1.88
N ALA A 68 -7.21 -12.89 0.65
CA ALA A 68 -6.96 -12.06 -0.52
C ALA A 68 -8.25 -11.41 -1.03
N GLY A 69 -8.33 -10.08 -0.95
CA GLY A 69 -9.39 -9.28 -1.54
C GLY A 69 -9.14 -9.03 -3.02
N CYS A 70 -9.97 -9.58 -3.89
CA CYS A 70 -9.93 -9.42 -5.34
C CYS A 70 -11.13 -8.63 -5.82
N LEU A 71 -10.93 -7.74 -6.79
CA LEU A 71 -12.02 -6.96 -7.38
C LEU A 71 -12.91 -7.82 -8.30
N THR A 72 -12.32 -8.83 -8.95
CA THR A 72 -12.98 -9.66 -9.94
C THR A 72 -12.95 -11.13 -9.57
N GLU A 73 -14.00 -11.87 -9.97
CA GLU A 73 -14.06 -13.34 -9.84
C GLU A 73 -12.88 -14.00 -10.58
N LYS A 74 -12.61 -13.53 -11.80
CA LYS A 74 -11.47 -14.03 -12.58
C LYS A 74 -10.16 -13.89 -11.83
N GLY A 75 -9.88 -12.71 -11.24
CA GLY A 75 -8.67 -12.47 -10.46
C GLY A 75 -8.56 -13.39 -9.24
N ALA A 76 -9.68 -13.62 -8.56
CA ALA A 76 -9.77 -14.53 -7.43
C ALA A 76 -9.47 -16.00 -7.84
N ASP A 77 -10.04 -16.46 -8.95
CA ASP A 77 -9.85 -17.82 -9.43
C ASP A 77 -8.44 -18.05 -10.00
N ASP A 78 -7.89 -17.05 -10.71
CA ASP A 78 -6.52 -17.09 -11.20
C ASP A 78 -5.53 -17.21 -10.04
N LEU A 79 -5.76 -16.48 -8.95
CA LEU A 79 -4.91 -16.53 -7.75
C LEU A 79 -5.01 -17.89 -7.05
N LYS A 80 -6.23 -18.42 -6.83
CA LYS A 80 -6.44 -19.73 -6.21
C LYS A 80 -5.72 -20.86 -6.96
N ARG A 81 -5.68 -20.80 -8.30
CA ARG A 81 -5.03 -21.85 -9.12
C ARG A 81 -3.52 -21.97 -8.89
N VAL A 82 -2.87 -20.90 -8.38
CA VAL A 82 -1.41 -20.83 -8.23
C VAL A 82 -0.96 -20.75 -6.77
N THR A 83 -1.87 -20.97 -5.83
CA THR A 83 -1.62 -20.89 -4.39
C THR A 83 -2.14 -22.14 -3.67
N GLY A 84 -1.72 -22.33 -2.42
CA GLY A 84 -2.12 -23.45 -1.58
C GLY A 84 -3.47 -23.23 -0.86
N PRO A 85 -3.94 -24.22 -0.10
CA PRO A 85 -5.22 -24.19 0.60
C PRO A 85 -5.26 -23.20 1.77
N SER A 86 -4.11 -22.68 2.21
CA SER A 86 -3.99 -21.66 3.25
C SER A 86 -4.38 -20.26 2.77
N LEU A 87 -4.45 -20.05 1.45
CA LEU A 87 -4.95 -18.82 0.86
C LEU A 87 -6.43 -18.96 0.54
N LYS A 88 -7.20 -17.95 0.98
CA LYS A 88 -8.62 -17.82 0.66
C LYS A 88 -8.87 -16.46 -0.01
N THR A 89 -9.85 -16.39 -0.91
CA THR A 89 -10.19 -15.16 -1.63
C THR A 89 -11.59 -14.69 -1.27
N VAL A 90 -11.79 -13.38 -1.31
CA VAL A 90 -13.10 -12.72 -1.20
C VAL A 90 -13.21 -11.63 -2.26
N LEU A 91 -14.40 -11.44 -2.81
CA LEU A 91 -14.66 -10.30 -3.70
C LEU A 91 -14.70 -9.01 -2.88
N LEU A 92 -13.93 -8.02 -3.31
CA LEU A 92 -13.76 -6.76 -2.59
C LEU A 92 -13.61 -5.58 -3.53
N ASP A 93 -14.58 -4.68 -3.48
CA ASP A 93 -14.47 -3.32 -3.98
C ASP A 93 -14.25 -2.36 -2.80
N VAL A 94 -13.04 -1.82 -2.69
CA VAL A 94 -12.65 -0.89 -1.61
C VAL A 94 -13.36 0.47 -1.70
N THR A 95 -14.14 0.72 -2.75
CA THR A 95 -14.96 1.93 -2.91
C THR A 95 -16.41 1.75 -2.44
N SER A 96 -16.80 0.52 -2.07
CA SER A 96 -18.13 0.14 -1.61
C SER A 96 -18.10 -0.23 -0.12
N GLN A 97 -18.80 0.54 0.71
CA GLN A 97 -18.88 0.26 2.15
C GLN A 97 -19.51 -1.10 2.43
N ASP A 98 -20.53 -1.51 1.66
CA ASP A 98 -21.17 -2.82 1.78
C ASP A 98 -20.20 -3.96 1.45
N SER A 99 -19.37 -3.78 0.41
CA SER A 99 -18.36 -4.77 0.04
C SER A 99 -17.30 -4.91 1.14
N ILE A 100 -16.85 -3.79 1.70
CA ILE A 100 -15.90 -3.77 2.83
C ILE A 100 -16.49 -4.46 4.06
N GLN A 101 -17.74 -4.18 4.39
CA GLN A 101 -18.41 -4.78 5.55
C GLN A 101 -18.58 -6.30 5.39
N LYS A 102 -18.99 -6.78 4.21
CA LYS A 102 -19.08 -8.21 3.91
C LYS A 102 -17.72 -8.90 4.02
N ALA A 103 -16.66 -8.28 3.49
CA ALA A 103 -15.30 -8.80 3.59
C ALA A 103 -14.82 -8.84 5.05
N MET A 104 -15.16 -7.85 5.87
CA MET A 104 -14.82 -7.82 7.30
C MET A 104 -15.53 -8.94 8.07
N GLU A 105 -16.82 -9.14 7.85
CA GLU A 105 -17.60 -10.20 8.51
C GLU A 105 -17.07 -11.59 8.14
N TRP A 106 -16.79 -11.82 6.86
CA TRP A 106 -16.15 -13.03 6.41
C TRP A 106 -14.77 -13.22 7.05
N THR A 107 -13.95 -12.15 7.09
CA THR A 107 -12.63 -12.22 7.74
C THR A 107 -12.75 -12.55 9.22
N LYS A 108 -13.73 -11.95 9.92
CA LYS A 108 -13.99 -12.24 11.33
C LYS A 108 -14.29 -13.72 11.59
N GLN A 109 -15.03 -14.37 10.70
CA GLN A 109 -15.29 -15.82 10.78
C GLN A 109 -14.02 -16.64 10.57
N GLU A 110 -13.17 -16.25 9.59
CA GLU A 110 -11.93 -16.96 9.27
C GLU A 110 -10.86 -16.86 10.36
N VAL A 111 -10.70 -15.67 10.98
CA VAL A 111 -9.65 -15.44 12.00
C VAL A 111 -10.08 -15.86 13.40
N GLY A 112 -11.37 -15.87 13.69
CA GLY A 112 -11.95 -16.22 14.99
C GLY A 112 -11.34 -15.44 16.15
N GLU A 113 -10.92 -16.17 17.21
CA GLU A 113 -10.30 -15.57 18.39
C GLU A 113 -8.88 -15.06 18.18
N LYS A 114 -8.18 -15.47 17.11
CA LYS A 114 -6.81 -15.05 16.83
C LYS A 114 -6.70 -13.59 16.38
N GLY A 115 -7.79 -13.05 15.83
CA GLY A 115 -7.78 -11.72 15.21
C GLY A 115 -6.98 -11.68 13.90
N LEU A 116 -6.86 -10.49 13.31
CA LEU A 116 -6.14 -10.25 12.06
C LEU A 116 -4.74 -9.70 12.34
N TRP A 117 -3.70 -10.50 12.09
CA TRP A 117 -2.33 -10.09 12.37
C TRP A 117 -1.79 -9.03 11.43
N GLY A 118 -2.27 -8.97 10.19
CA GLY A 118 -1.85 -7.93 9.25
C GLY A 118 -2.92 -7.59 8.24
N ILE A 119 -3.01 -6.30 7.90
CA ILE A 119 -3.73 -5.84 6.72
C ILE A 119 -2.77 -5.09 5.80
N VAL A 120 -2.83 -5.39 4.51
CA VAL A 120 -2.06 -4.70 3.47
C VAL A 120 -3.02 -3.98 2.54
N ASN A 121 -3.10 -2.67 2.69
CA ASN A 121 -3.86 -1.79 1.81
C ASN A 121 -3.06 -1.55 0.54
N ASN A 122 -3.20 -2.45 -0.42
CA ASN A 122 -2.47 -2.43 -1.69
C ASN A 122 -3.35 -2.00 -2.88
N ALA A 123 -4.67 -2.17 -2.80
CA ALA A 123 -5.58 -1.75 -3.86
C ALA A 123 -5.33 -0.28 -4.25
N GLY A 124 -5.21 -0.03 -5.54
CA GLY A 124 -4.91 1.31 -6.05
C GLY A 124 -4.98 1.39 -7.56
N ARG A 125 -5.13 2.63 -8.05
CA ARG A 125 -5.14 2.97 -9.47
C ARG A 125 -4.35 4.26 -9.72
N SER A 126 -3.78 4.42 -10.93
CA SER A 126 -3.06 5.63 -11.31
C SER A 126 -3.86 6.56 -12.22
N LEU A 127 -4.79 6.01 -13.00
CA LEU A 127 -5.57 6.78 -13.96
C LEU A 127 -6.89 7.27 -13.36
N PRO A 128 -7.42 8.43 -13.83
CA PRO A 128 -6.83 9.30 -14.85
C PRO A 128 -5.62 10.10 -14.34
N MET A 129 -4.67 10.38 -15.26
CA MET A 129 -3.43 11.12 -14.98
C MET A 129 -3.09 12.00 -16.19
N GLY A 130 -2.77 13.28 -15.96
CA GLY A 130 -2.42 14.23 -16.99
C GLY A 130 -2.26 15.63 -16.44
N PRO A 131 -2.01 16.65 -17.29
CA PRO A 131 -2.02 18.05 -16.86
C PRO A 131 -3.33 18.41 -16.14
N SER A 132 -3.23 19.03 -14.97
CA SER A 132 -4.39 19.28 -14.11
C SER A 132 -5.46 20.16 -14.80
N GLU A 133 -5.06 21.07 -15.67
CA GLU A 133 -5.97 21.93 -16.45
C GLU A 133 -6.84 21.18 -17.48
N TRP A 134 -6.43 19.94 -17.86
CA TRP A 134 -7.17 19.10 -18.80
C TRP A 134 -8.18 18.19 -18.10
N MET A 135 -8.16 18.18 -16.77
CA MET A 135 -8.91 17.23 -15.95
C MET A 135 -10.13 17.89 -15.32
N LYS A 136 -11.18 17.09 -15.11
CA LYS A 136 -12.35 17.46 -14.33
C LYS A 136 -12.16 17.06 -12.87
N VAL A 137 -12.91 17.69 -11.97
CA VAL A 137 -12.90 17.36 -10.53
C VAL A 137 -13.23 15.88 -10.27
N GLU A 138 -14.11 15.31 -11.09
CA GLU A 138 -14.50 13.90 -11.02
C GLU A 138 -13.33 12.93 -11.30
N ASP A 139 -12.39 13.33 -12.16
CA ASP A 139 -11.16 12.56 -12.44
C ASP A 139 -10.30 12.44 -11.17
N PHE A 140 -10.15 13.54 -10.42
CA PHE A 140 -9.47 13.52 -9.13
C PHE A 140 -10.21 12.65 -8.12
N HIS A 141 -11.52 12.84 -7.96
CA HIS A 141 -12.35 12.08 -7.05
C HIS A 141 -12.30 10.58 -7.32
N SER A 142 -12.29 10.18 -8.59
CA SER A 142 -12.25 8.76 -8.99
C SER A 142 -11.00 8.04 -8.48
N THR A 143 -9.86 8.73 -8.47
CA THR A 143 -8.59 8.19 -7.96
C THR A 143 -8.55 8.23 -6.43
N LEU A 144 -8.98 9.34 -5.83
CA LEU A 144 -9.03 9.49 -4.36
C LEU A 144 -9.96 8.47 -3.72
N LYS A 145 -11.07 8.14 -4.36
CA LYS A 145 -12.05 7.16 -3.87
C LYS A 145 -11.42 5.79 -3.62
N VAL A 146 -10.53 5.34 -4.52
CA VAL A 146 -9.82 4.07 -4.37
C VAL A 146 -8.63 4.22 -3.44
N ASN A 147 -7.71 5.14 -3.77
CA ASN A 147 -6.37 5.16 -3.18
C ASN A 147 -6.31 5.76 -1.77
N MET A 148 -7.26 6.61 -1.42
CA MET A 148 -7.32 7.30 -0.12
C MET A 148 -8.52 6.82 0.69
N ASN A 149 -9.74 7.04 0.20
CA ASN A 149 -10.96 6.70 0.94
C ASN A 149 -11.05 5.20 1.18
N GLY A 150 -10.69 4.38 0.18
CA GLY A 150 -10.64 2.92 0.30
C GLY A 150 -9.65 2.46 1.37
N VAL A 151 -8.45 3.05 1.43
CA VAL A 151 -7.44 2.75 2.46
C VAL A 151 -7.96 3.10 3.86
N ILE A 152 -8.57 4.28 4.02
CA ILE A 152 -9.14 4.72 5.29
C ILE A 152 -10.29 3.78 5.71
N ALA A 153 -11.24 3.52 4.79
CA ALA A 153 -12.41 2.69 5.07
C ALA A 153 -12.03 1.25 5.45
N MET A 154 -11.11 0.62 4.69
CA MET A 154 -10.58 -0.70 5.02
C MET A 154 -9.90 -0.70 6.39
N THR A 155 -9.03 0.26 6.63
CA THR A 155 -8.30 0.34 7.90
C THR A 155 -9.24 0.47 9.09
N MET A 156 -10.17 1.42 9.04
CA MET A 156 -11.08 1.68 10.16
C MET A 156 -12.05 0.52 10.41
N THR A 157 -12.53 -0.13 9.35
CA THR A 157 -13.44 -1.27 9.46
C THR A 157 -12.74 -2.50 10.06
N PHE A 158 -11.48 -2.74 9.67
CA PHE A 158 -10.71 -3.91 10.13
C PHE A 158 -9.94 -3.68 11.45
N LEU A 159 -9.84 -2.44 11.91
CA LEU A 159 -9.07 -2.06 13.11
C LEU A 159 -9.39 -2.90 14.37
N PRO A 160 -10.65 -3.24 14.68
CA PRO A 160 -10.95 -4.08 15.84
C PRO A 160 -10.28 -5.45 15.80
N LEU A 161 -10.23 -6.11 14.62
CA LEU A 161 -9.58 -7.41 14.43
C LEU A 161 -8.07 -7.30 14.54
N ILE A 162 -7.49 -6.18 14.03
CA ILE A 162 -6.04 -5.93 14.07
C ILE A 162 -5.59 -5.63 15.51
N ARG A 163 -6.37 -4.86 16.26
CA ARG A 163 -6.11 -4.57 17.69
C ARG A 163 -6.16 -5.85 18.52
N LYS A 164 -7.12 -6.76 18.24
CA LYS A 164 -7.22 -8.05 18.92
C LYS A 164 -5.94 -8.89 18.75
N ALA A 165 -5.32 -8.84 17.58
CA ALA A 165 -4.08 -9.58 17.30
C ALA A 165 -2.80 -8.82 17.67
N GLN A 166 -2.90 -7.56 18.13
CA GLN A 166 -1.76 -6.62 18.27
C GLN A 166 -0.89 -6.62 17.00
N GLY A 167 -1.55 -6.52 15.87
CA GLY A 167 -0.99 -6.79 14.56
C GLY A 167 -0.35 -5.57 13.89
N ARG A 168 -0.51 -5.47 12.56
CA ARG A 168 0.05 -4.36 11.79
C ARG A 168 -0.81 -3.96 10.61
N ILE A 169 -0.69 -2.70 10.25
CA ILE A 169 -1.28 -2.10 9.06
C ILE A 169 -0.14 -1.72 8.13
N VAL A 170 -0.20 -2.18 6.89
CA VAL A 170 0.77 -1.85 5.85
C VAL A 170 0.04 -1.11 4.74
N ASN A 171 0.38 0.15 4.54
CA ASN A 171 -0.19 0.99 3.49
C ASN A 171 0.79 1.10 2.32
N VAL A 172 0.35 0.72 1.13
CA VAL A 172 1.16 0.86 -0.09
C VAL A 172 0.93 2.27 -0.66
N ALA A 173 1.86 3.16 -0.33
CA ALA A 173 1.93 4.51 -0.89
C ALA A 173 2.68 4.50 -2.24
N SER A 174 3.63 5.39 -2.44
CA SER A 174 4.51 5.49 -3.61
C SER A 174 5.62 6.51 -3.32
N VAL A 175 6.73 6.45 -4.06
CA VAL A 175 7.67 7.58 -4.14
C VAL A 175 6.95 8.88 -4.53
N LEU A 176 5.84 8.79 -5.30
CA LEU A 176 4.96 9.92 -5.64
C LEU A 176 4.05 10.37 -4.49
N GLY A 177 4.19 9.78 -3.31
CA GLY A 177 3.67 10.30 -2.04
C GLY A 177 4.64 11.26 -1.34
N ARG A 178 5.89 11.37 -1.84
CA ARG A 178 6.93 12.29 -1.36
C ARG A 178 7.29 13.35 -2.42
N VAL A 179 7.14 13.02 -3.69
CA VAL A 179 7.44 13.90 -4.82
C VAL A 179 6.21 14.02 -5.71
N ALA A 180 5.70 15.24 -5.88
CA ALA A 180 4.57 15.51 -6.77
C ALA A 180 5.09 15.73 -8.21
N ALA A 181 5.18 14.65 -8.99
CA ALA A 181 5.72 14.70 -10.35
C ALA A 181 4.64 14.72 -11.45
N ASN A 182 3.41 14.34 -11.13
CA ASN A 182 2.32 14.21 -12.11
C ASN A 182 1.07 14.96 -11.67
N GLY A 183 0.33 15.50 -12.61
CA GLY A 183 -1.01 16.05 -12.37
C GLY A 183 -2.05 14.94 -12.11
N GLY A 184 -3.22 15.37 -11.63
CA GLY A 184 -4.32 14.47 -11.28
C GLY A 184 -4.31 13.97 -9.84
N GLY A 185 -5.21 13.05 -9.55
CA GLY A 185 -5.49 12.59 -8.19
C GLY A 185 -4.43 11.64 -7.60
N TYR A 186 -3.50 11.09 -8.41
CA TYR A 186 -2.60 10.05 -7.92
C TYR A 186 -1.62 10.52 -6.86
N CYS A 187 -0.79 11.55 -7.16
CA CYS A 187 0.14 12.10 -6.18
C CYS A 187 -0.59 12.58 -4.93
N ILE A 188 -1.69 13.30 -5.09
CA ILE A 188 -2.53 13.77 -3.98
C ILE A 188 -2.96 12.59 -3.11
N SER A 189 -3.44 11.49 -3.70
CA SER A 189 -3.86 10.31 -2.96
C SER A 189 -2.72 9.67 -2.18
N LYS A 190 -1.52 9.62 -2.76
CA LYS A 190 -0.36 8.99 -2.11
C LYS A 190 0.22 9.85 -0.99
N PHE A 191 0.27 11.18 -1.14
CA PHE A 191 0.55 12.11 -0.04
C PHE A 191 -0.47 11.98 1.10
N ALA A 192 -1.76 11.81 0.78
CA ALA A 192 -2.80 11.61 1.77
C ALA A 192 -2.62 10.30 2.54
N VAL A 193 -2.21 9.20 1.88
CA VAL A 193 -1.90 7.92 2.54
C VAL A 193 -0.72 8.06 3.49
N GLU A 194 0.32 8.82 3.13
CA GLU A 194 1.45 9.11 4.02
C GLU A 194 0.97 9.82 5.29
N SER A 195 0.26 10.93 5.12
CA SER A 195 -0.28 11.71 6.24
C SER A 195 -1.22 10.88 7.12
N PHE A 196 -2.15 10.14 6.52
CA PHE A 196 -3.04 9.23 7.26
C PHE A 196 -2.27 8.20 8.07
N SER A 197 -1.24 7.60 7.49
CA SER A 197 -0.42 6.58 8.16
C SER A 197 0.34 7.15 9.35
N ASP A 198 0.87 8.37 9.22
CA ASP A 198 1.61 9.04 10.29
C ASP A 198 0.71 9.44 11.46
N CYS A 199 -0.50 9.95 11.18
CA CYS A 199 -1.50 10.22 12.21
C CYS A 199 -1.92 8.92 12.91
N LEU A 200 -2.33 7.92 12.12
CA LEU A 200 -2.79 6.64 12.63
C LEU A 200 -1.73 5.94 13.51
N ARG A 201 -0.46 5.99 13.13
CA ARG A 201 0.65 5.40 13.89
C ARG A 201 0.72 5.96 15.31
N ARG A 202 0.47 7.25 15.49
CA ARG A 202 0.45 7.92 16.82
C ARG A 202 -0.79 7.52 17.60
N ASP A 203 -1.95 7.47 16.93
CA ASP A 203 -3.24 7.22 17.58
C ASP A 203 -3.36 5.79 18.12
N ILE A 204 -2.80 4.79 17.41
CA ILE A 204 -3.04 3.37 17.73
C ILE A 204 -1.84 2.65 18.33
N ASN A 205 -0.70 3.30 18.50
CA ASN A 205 0.50 2.71 19.09
C ASN A 205 0.25 2.10 20.47
N TYR A 206 -0.60 2.74 21.27
CA TYR A 206 -0.97 2.27 22.63
C TYR A 206 -1.66 0.89 22.63
N PHE A 207 -2.18 0.46 21.50
CA PHE A 207 -2.83 -0.86 21.36
C PHE A 207 -1.89 -1.94 20.85
N GLY A 208 -0.57 -1.66 20.76
CA GLY A 208 0.40 -2.60 20.23
C GLY A 208 0.31 -2.82 18.70
N VAL A 209 -0.39 -1.95 17.97
CA VAL A 209 -0.55 -2.04 16.53
C VAL A 209 0.50 -1.20 15.81
N ASN A 210 1.23 -1.82 14.90
CA ASN A 210 2.23 -1.14 14.09
C ASN A 210 1.65 -0.65 12.77
N VAL A 211 2.02 0.57 12.35
CA VAL A 211 1.66 1.12 11.03
C VAL A 211 2.92 1.32 10.20
N CYS A 212 2.96 0.65 9.05
CA CYS A 212 4.07 0.68 8.11
C CYS A 212 3.61 1.27 6.77
N ILE A 213 4.52 1.95 6.09
CA ILE A 213 4.31 2.48 4.75
C ILE A 213 5.32 1.81 3.82
N ILE A 214 4.86 1.42 2.64
CA ILE A 214 5.71 0.96 1.54
C ILE A 214 5.62 1.99 0.44
N GLU A 215 6.74 2.52 0.01
CA GLU A 215 6.86 3.57 -1.00
C GLU A 215 7.55 3.03 -2.27
N PRO A 216 6.83 2.26 -3.12
CA PRO A 216 7.43 1.74 -4.33
C PRO A 216 7.83 2.85 -5.30
N GLY A 217 8.97 2.67 -5.98
CA GLY A 217 9.33 3.44 -7.16
C GLY A 217 8.56 2.97 -8.40
N PHE A 218 9.16 3.11 -9.57
CA PHE A 218 8.58 2.69 -10.83
C PHE A 218 8.88 1.21 -11.11
N PHE A 219 7.84 0.38 -11.06
CA PHE A 219 7.92 -1.04 -11.37
C PHE A 219 6.96 -1.37 -12.52
N LYS A 220 7.31 -2.35 -13.34
CA LYS A 220 6.46 -2.84 -14.43
C LYS A 220 5.24 -3.59 -13.84
N THR A 221 4.10 -2.92 -13.79
CA THR A 221 2.81 -3.44 -13.31
C THR A 221 1.68 -2.94 -14.22
N ALA A 222 0.46 -3.43 -14.04
CA ALA A 222 -0.71 -2.91 -14.75
C ALA A 222 -0.94 -1.39 -14.51
N VAL A 223 -0.56 -0.88 -13.33
CA VAL A 223 -0.69 0.54 -12.95
C VAL A 223 0.27 1.43 -13.74
N THR A 224 1.40 0.90 -14.23
CA THR A 224 2.43 1.62 -14.98
C THR A 224 2.46 1.27 -16.46
N SER A 225 1.44 0.60 -16.99
CA SER A 225 1.33 0.27 -18.41
C SER A 225 1.18 1.54 -19.25
N LEU A 226 1.96 1.64 -20.35
CA LEU A 226 1.96 2.82 -21.21
C LEU A 226 0.69 2.93 -22.05
N ASP A 227 0.18 1.82 -22.59
CA ASP A 227 -0.99 1.84 -23.49
C ASP A 227 -2.26 2.46 -22.85
N PRO A 228 -2.65 2.11 -21.59
CA PRO A 228 -3.76 2.80 -20.92
C PRO A 228 -3.47 4.28 -20.66
N LEU A 229 -2.23 4.63 -20.33
CA LEU A 229 -1.82 6.02 -20.09
C LEU A 229 -1.92 6.86 -21.36
N GLU A 230 -1.43 6.35 -22.48
CA GLU A 230 -1.47 7.03 -23.77
C GLU A 230 -2.93 7.28 -24.24
N ARG A 231 -3.79 6.24 -24.15
CA ARG A 231 -5.22 6.40 -24.46
C ARG A 231 -5.87 7.45 -23.57
N GLU A 232 -5.52 7.50 -22.30
CA GLU A 232 -6.07 8.46 -21.36
C GLU A 232 -5.61 9.89 -21.65
N LEU A 233 -4.35 10.09 -22.00
CA LEU A 233 -3.83 11.39 -22.40
C LEU A 233 -4.49 11.90 -23.69
N HIS A 234 -4.75 11.03 -24.66
CA HIS A 234 -5.51 11.36 -25.86
C HIS A 234 -6.95 11.80 -25.52
N ARG A 235 -7.62 11.04 -24.64
CA ARG A 235 -8.98 11.41 -24.16
C ARG A 235 -8.99 12.79 -23.51
N LEU A 236 -8.07 13.05 -22.61
CA LEU A 236 -7.98 14.34 -21.90
C LEU A 236 -7.69 15.50 -22.86
N ARG A 237 -6.80 15.28 -23.84
CA ARG A 237 -6.49 16.28 -24.87
C ARG A 237 -7.73 16.63 -25.69
N THR A 238 -8.46 15.64 -26.17
CA THR A 238 -9.70 15.85 -26.92
C THR A 238 -10.75 16.63 -26.11
N LEU A 239 -10.89 16.30 -24.83
CA LEU A 239 -11.80 17.03 -23.93
C LEU A 239 -11.38 18.50 -23.75
N ARG A 240 -10.07 18.76 -23.57
CA ARG A 240 -9.53 20.14 -23.50
C ARG A 240 -9.87 20.90 -24.77
N ASP A 241 -9.56 20.34 -25.94
CA ASP A 241 -9.76 21.00 -27.23
C ASP A 241 -11.26 21.32 -27.45
N SER A 242 -12.17 20.43 -27.09
CA SER A 242 -13.61 20.68 -27.14
C SER A 242 -14.06 21.78 -26.17
N MET A 243 -13.47 21.86 -24.97
CA MET A 243 -13.78 22.93 -24.01
C MET A 243 -13.27 24.30 -24.47
N ILE A 244 -12.13 24.37 -25.13
CA ILE A 244 -11.59 25.62 -25.70
C ILE A 244 -12.51 26.15 -26.79
N ILE A 245 -12.93 25.26 -27.72
CA ILE A 245 -13.85 25.59 -28.80
C ILE A 245 -15.20 26.10 -28.25
N SER A 246 -15.77 25.37 -27.26
CA SER A 246 -17.06 25.70 -26.68
C SER A 246 -17.08 27.05 -25.92
N ARG A 247 -15.92 27.50 -25.45
CA ARG A 247 -15.75 28.80 -24.75
C ARG A 247 -15.38 29.96 -25.65
N GLY A 248 -15.21 29.75 -26.96
CA GLY A 248 -14.85 30.78 -27.91
C GLY A 248 -13.49 31.45 -27.64
N ILE A 249 -12.52 30.68 -27.10
CA ILE A 249 -11.17 31.16 -26.72
C ILE A 249 -10.20 31.01 -27.92
N VAL A 250 -10.72 30.66 -29.10
CA VAL A 250 -9.99 30.67 -30.37
C VAL A 250 -10.81 31.45 -31.37
#